data_d6c845af856dc1d2133dc5b5b63c4e96
#
_entry.id   d6c845af856dc1d2133dc5b5b63c4e96
#
_cell.length_a   1.000
_cell.length_b   1.000
_cell.length_c   1.000
_cell.angle_alpha   90.00
_cell.angle_beta   90.00
_cell.angle_gamma   90.00
#
_symmetry.space_group_name_H-M   'P 1'
#
loop_
_entity.id
_entity.type
_entity.pdbx_description
1 polymer ?
#
loop_
_entity_poly.entity_id
_entity_poly.type
_entity_poly.pdbx_seq_one_letter_code
_entity_poly.pdbx_strand_id
1 'polypeptide(L)'
;MENKPFPSREEVLVLRKQYDAGTIIELIDMQDEWSNLRPGDIGTVQYVDDAGQIQMRWRRGSRLALIPGVDSFKIIGHEEHV
;
A
#
# COMPACT_ATOMS: atom_id res chain seq x y z
N MET A 1 -17.26 -3.62 -22.16
CA MET A 1 -16.56 -4.04 -20.97
C MET A 1 -16.48 -2.90 -19.96
N GLU A 2 -16.84 -3.16 -18.75
CA GLU A 2 -16.94 -2.13 -17.75
C GLU A 2 -15.61 -1.88 -17.06
N ASN A 3 -15.25 -0.62 -16.95
CA ASN A 3 -14.13 -0.21 -16.10
C ASN A 3 -14.68 0.03 -14.71
N LYS A 4 -14.27 -0.80 -13.79
CA LYS A 4 -14.66 -0.60 -12.39
C LYS A 4 -13.73 0.45 -11.79
N PRO A 5 -14.27 1.54 -11.23
CA PRO A 5 -13.42 2.55 -10.60
C PRO A 5 -12.74 2.05 -9.34
N PHE A 6 -13.24 0.98 -8.74
CA PHE A 6 -12.69 0.39 -7.53
C PHE A 6 -12.56 -1.12 -7.69
N PRO A 7 -11.65 -1.76 -6.96
CA PRO A 7 -11.56 -3.21 -6.97
C PRO A 7 -12.85 -3.81 -6.40
N SER A 8 -13.15 -5.04 -6.82
CA SER A 8 -14.28 -5.78 -6.29
C SER A 8 -14.04 -6.12 -4.82
N ARG A 9 -15.11 -6.51 -4.12
CA ARG A 9 -15.01 -6.97 -2.75
C ARG A 9 -14.03 -8.14 -2.61
N GLU A 10 -14.07 -9.05 -3.57
CA GLU A 10 -13.18 -10.21 -3.57
C GLU A 10 -11.72 -9.80 -3.74
N GLU A 11 -11.46 -8.83 -4.62
CA GLU A 11 -10.12 -8.30 -4.81
C GLU A 11 -9.60 -7.62 -3.55
N VAL A 12 -10.46 -6.88 -2.84
CA VAL A 12 -10.10 -6.26 -1.57
C VAL A 12 -9.72 -7.32 -0.53
N LEU A 13 -10.47 -8.42 -0.47
CA LEU A 13 -10.16 -9.50 0.47
C LEU A 13 -8.80 -10.14 0.16
N VAL A 14 -8.47 -10.29 -1.11
CA VAL A 14 -7.15 -10.79 -1.52
C VAL A 14 -6.07 -9.82 -1.12
N LEU A 15 -6.28 -8.53 -1.36
CA LEU A 15 -5.32 -7.49 -0.97
C LEU A 15 -5.09 -7.49 0.54
N ARG A 16 -6.15 -7.68 1.33
CA ARG A 16 -6.01 -7.72 2.79
C ARG A 16 -5.17 -8.90 3.27
N LYS A 17 -5.19 -10.00 2.54
CA LYS A 17 -4.33 -11.15 2.86
C LYS A 17 -2.89 -10.92 2.45
N GLN A 18 -2.68 -10.28 1.30
CA GLN A 18 -1.34 -10.01 0.79
C GLN A 18 -0.65 -8.90 1.57
N TYR A 19 -1.41 -7.91 2.02
CA TYR A 19 -0.89 -6.72 2.69
C TYR A 19 -1.56 -6.56 4.05
N ASP A 20 -1.37 -7.54 4.91
CA ASP A 20 -1.90 -7.48 6.26
C ASP A 20 -1.11 -6.48 7.12
N ALA A 21 -1.71 -6.10 8.25
CA ALA A 21 -1.08 -5.14 9.15
C ALA A 21 0.31 -5.62 9.58
N GLY A 22 1.29 -4.74 9.53
CA GLY A 22 2.66 -5.07 9.87
C GLY A 22 3.53 -5.44 8.68
N THR A 23 2.95 -5.62 7.48
CA THR A 23 3.74 -5.85 6.27
C THR A 23 4.62 -4.63 6.01
N ILE A 24 5.90 -4.85 5.76
CA ILE A 24 6.87 -3.79 5.49
C ILE A 24 7.06 -3.68 3.98
N ILE A 25 6.93 -2.48 3.47
CA ILE A 25 6.96 -2.20 2.04
C ILE A 25 8.03 -1.17 1.72
N GLU A 26 8.73 -1.40 0.62
CA GLU A 26 9.62 -0.41 0.02
C GLU A 26 8.96 0.19 -1.21
N LEU A 27 8.90 1.52 -1.27
CA LEU A 27 8.36 2.23 -2.42
C LEU A 27 9.35 2.16 -3.59
N ILE A 28 8.85 1.77 -4.77
CA ILE A 28 9.65 1.76 -5.99
C ILE A 28 9.37 3.02 -6.79
N ASP A 29 8.09 3.34 -6.98
CA ASP A 29 7.70 4.55 -7.69
C ASP A 29 6.26 4.92 -7.32
N MET A 30 5.98 6.20 -7.26
CA MET A 30 4.65 6.71 -6.93
C MET A 30 4.25 7.77 -7.96
N GLN A 31 3.01 7.67 -8.45
CA GLN A 31 2.51 8.54 -9.49
C GLN A 31 2.14 9.94 -9.00
N ASP A 32 2.04 10.11 -7.69
CA ASP A 32 1.66 11.39 -7.10
C ASP A 32 2.86 12.31 -7.00
N GLU A 33 2.98 13.27 -7.92
CA GLU A 33 4.08 14.21 -7.95
C GLU A 33 4.05 15.23 -6.80
N TRP A 34 2.94 15.30 -6.08
CA TRP A 34 2.81 16.17 -4.89
C TRP A 34 3.22 15.45 -3.61
N SER A 35 3.51 14.16 -3.71
CA SER A 35 3.98 13.38 -2.58
C SER A 35 5.41 13.72 -2.26
N ASN A 36 5.76 13.78 -0.96
CA ASN A 36 7.17 13.88 -0.53
C ASN A 36 7.81 12.51 -0.35
N LEU A 37 7.11 11.45 -0.70
CA LEU A 37 7.71 10.11 -0.70
C LEU A 37 8.61 9.95 -1.92
N ARG A 38 9.64 9.14 -1.76
CA ARG A 38 10.64 8.89 -2.80
C ARG A 38 10.89 7.40 -2.95
N PRO A 39 11.36 6.96 -4.14
CA PRO A 39 11.80 5.57 -4.28
C PRO A 39 12.79 5.21 -3.19
N GLY A 40 12.60 4.04 -2.59
CA GLY A 40 13.41 3.57 -1.48
C GLY A 40 12.81 3.87 -0.11
N ASP A 41 11.79 4.71 -0.02
CA ASP A 41 11.12 4.96 1.26
C ASP A 41 10.46 3.67 1.76
N ILE A 42 10.51 3.49 3.07
CA ILE A 42 10.03 2.29 3.75
C ILE A 42 8.81 2.67 4.58
N GLY A 43 7.79 1.83 4.52
CA GLY A 43 6.60 2.01 5.32
C GLY A 43 6.03 0.70 5.80
N THR A 44 5.10 0.78 6.74
CA THR A 44 4.42 -0.38 7.32
C THR A 44 2.93 -0.29 7.03
N VAL A 45 2.37 -1.39 6.56
CA VAL A 45 0.93 -1.47 6.29
C VAL A 45 0.16 -1.38 7.59
N GLN A 46 -0.87 -0.54 7.61
CA GLN A 46 -1.80 -0.44 8.72
C GLN A 46 -3.04 -1.29 8.44
N TYR A 47 -3.65 -1.10 7.28
CA TYR A 47 -4.78 -1.90 6.82
C TYR A 47 -5.05 -1.59 5.34
N VAL A 48 -5.88 -2.40 4.71
CA VAL A 48 -6.40 -2.13 3.38
C VAL A 48 -7.85 -1.69 3.53
N ASP A 49 -8.20 -0.54 2.97
CA ASP A 49 -9.55 -0.01 3.09
C ASP A 49 -10.51 -0.65 2.07
N ASP A 50 -11.78 -0.28 2.14
CA ASP A 50 -12.81 -0.87 1.28
C ASP A 50 -12.64 -0.49 -0.20
N ALA A 51 -11.89 0.55 -0.49
CA ALA A 51 -11.56 0.94 -1.85
C ALA A 51 -10.32 0.23 -2.38
N GLY A 52 -9.70 -0.63 -1.59
CA GLY A 52 -8.51 -1.37 -1.97
C GLY A 52 -7.24 -0.55 -1.89
N GLN A 53 -7.27 0.59 -1.21
CA GLN A 53 -6.06 1.37 -0.97
C GLN A 53 -5.37 0.86 0.27
N ILE A 54 -4.04 0.77 0.19
CA ILE A 54 -3.23 0.26 1.29
C ILE A 54 -2.85 1.44 2.16
N GLN A 55 -3.42 1.50 3.35
CA GLN A 55 -3.14 2.57 4.32
C GLN A 55 -1.81 2.30 4.99
N MET A 56 -0.93 3.28 4.93
CA MET A 56 0.48 3.13 5.30
C MET A 56 0.88 4.06 6.43
N ARG A 57 1.94 3.66 7.12
CA ARG A 57 2.71 4.54 7.98
C ARG A 57 4.15 4.49 7.46
N TRP A 58 4.59 5.59 6.87
CA TRP A 58 5.93 5.69 6.30
C TRP A 58 6.92 6.18 7.35
N ARG A 59 8.15 5.68 7.26
CA ARG A 59 9.22 6.10 8.19
C ARG A 59 9.50 7.59 8.10
N ARG A 60 9.28 8.16 6.92
CA ARG A 60 9.43 9.59 6.69
C ARG A 60 8.36 10.42 7.43
N GLY A 61 7.32 9.78 7.93
CA GLY A 61 6.25 10.45 8.67
C GLY A 61 4.97 10.64 7.88
N SER A 62 4.97 10.36 6.59
CA SER A 62 3.78 10.42 5.75
C SER A 62 2.81 9.29 6.10
N ARG A 63 1.54 9.50 5.80
CA ARG A 63 0.50 8.48 5.89
C ARG A 63 -0.16 8.23 4.54
N LEU A 64 0.49 8.63 3.47
CA LEU A 64 -0.07 8.51 2.13
C LEU A 64 -0.31 7.04 1.79
N ALA A 65 -1.52 6.73 1.30
CA ALA A 65 -1.88 5.37 0.92
C ALA A 65 -1.25 4.97 -0.40
N LEU A 66 -1.02 3.68 -0.58
CA LEU A 66 -0.61 3.10 -1.86
C LEU A 66 -1.83 2.63 -2.62
N ILE A 67 -1.80 2.82 -3.93
CA ILE A 67 -2.88 2.39 -4.82
C ILE A 67 -2.34 1.25 -5.69
N PRO A 68 -2.76 -0.01 -5.42
CA PRO A 68 -2.32 -1.14 -6.24
C PRO A 68 -2.66 -0.92 -7.71
N GLY A 69 -1.72 -1.23 -8.60
CA GLY A 69 -1.90 -1.03 -10.03
C GLY A 69 -1.53 0.35 -10.52
N VAL A 70 -1.35 1.31 -9.61
CA VAL A 70 -0.93 2.68 -9.94
C VAL A 70 0.46 2.94 -9.40
N ASP A 71 0.67 2.68 -8.12
CA ASP A 71 1.97 2.84 -7.48
C ASP A 71 2.77 1.55 -7.55
N SER A 72 4.09 1.66 -7.65
CA SER A 72 4.97 0.50 -7.67
C SER A 72 5.68 0.36 -6.34
N PHE A 73 5.61 -0.83 -5.77
CA PHE A 73 6.17 -1.11 -4.45
C PHE A 73 6.40 -2.61 -4.31
N LYS A 74 7.16 -2.99 -3.29
CA LYS A 74 7.42 -4.40 -3.02
C LYS A 74 7.43 -4.67 -1.52
N ILE A 75 7.05 -5.88 -1.16
CA ILE A 75 7.12 -6.36 0.21
C ILE A 75 8.57 -6.74 0.51
N ILE A 76 9.11 -6.21 1.61
CA ILE A 76 10.48 -6.52 2.02
C ILE A 76 10.56 -7.23 3.37
N GLY A 77 9.44 -7.36 4.08
CA GLY A 77 9.42 -8.04 5.37
C GLY A 77 8.08 -7.88 6.07
N HIS A 78 8.09 -8.20 7.33
CA HIS A 78 6.91 -8.09 8.18
C HIS A 78 7.36 -7.78 9.59
N GLU A 79 6.62 -6.90 10.28
CA GLU A 79 6.89 -6.63 11.69
C GLU A 79 6.60 -7.89 12.48
N GLU A 80 7.52 -8.24 13.39
CA GLU A 80 7.32 -9.35 14.27
C GLU A 80 6.91 -8.84 15.64
N HIS A 81 5.87 -9.49 16.18
CA HIS A 81 5.49 -9.28 17.55
C HIS A 81 6.24 -10.27 18.41
N VAL A 82 6.98 -9.73 19.32
CA VAL A 82 7.72 -10.55 20.30
C VAL A 82 6.87 -10.70 21.54
#